data_f68cac2ffc61a4bcde61de008be44b58
#
_entry.id   f68cac2ffc61a4bcde61de008be44b58
#
_cell.length_a   1.000
_cell.length_b   1.000
_cell.length_c   1.000
_cell.angle_alpha   90.00
_cell.angle_beta   90.00
_cell.angle_gamma   90.00
#
_symmetry.space_group_name_H-M   'P 1'
#
loop_
_entity.id
_entity.type
_entity.pdbx_description
1 polymer ?
#
loop_
_entity_poly.entity_id
_entity_poly.type
_entity_poly.pdbx_seq_one_letter_code
_entity_poly.pdbx_strand_id
1 'polypeptide(L)'
;MLAENLKHKHSILKKLMLILPLVTVLLSFVLMQSYFTINAFNWWYAMIMPVTFALIPGLMHRKEDKKLKYRAIYSLPISLTKVWIAKVLTALLYIVVAALVHLFAVYILQFAVGKQLTSSYVFTTLFSASVLLVITYLWQIPFCFFLVKKLGFIVGVASNVIIGLGLGVVFADSSLWMLCPYTWGIRLMIPILKVLPNGLPVTANHPLIENTSILIPVISSVVLFGLITMITAKWFSRIEVK
;
A
#
# COMPACT_ATOMS: atom_id res chain seq x y z
N MET A 1 19.25 3.92 -5.58
CA MET A 1 18.65 3.13 -4.49
C MET A 1 19.48 3.11 -3.21
N LEU A 2 20.74 2.62 -3.19
CA LEU A 2 21.57 2.57 -1.97
C LEU A 2 21.70 3.94 -1.29
N ALA A 3 22.04 4.99 -2.04
CA ALA A 3 22.15 6.35 -1.51
C ALA A 3 20.84 6.87 -0.89
N GLU A 4 19.69 6.56 -1.50
CA GLU A 4 18.37 6.91 -0.95
C GLU A 4 18.08 6.15 0.35
N ASN A 5 18.38 4.86 0.41
CA ASN A 5 18.20 4.07 1.63
C ASN A 5 19.10 4.56 2.79
N LEU A 6 20.34 4.96 2.49
CA LEU A 6 21.27 5.52 3.49
C LEU A 6 20.75 6.82 4.11
N LYS A 7 20.10 7.70 3.33
CA LYS A 7 19.46 8.92 3.85
C LYS A 7 18.43 8.63 4.95
N HIS A 8 17.83 7.44 4.93
CA HIS A 8 16.77 7.03 5.86
C HIS A 8 17.24 6.08 6.97
N LYS A 9 18.57 5.85 7.14
CA LYS A 9 19.13 4.89 8.12
C LYS A 9 18.62 5.10 9.55
N HIS A 10 18.46 6.35 9.97
CA HIS A 10 17.99 6.73 11.32
C HIS A 10 16.62 7.43 11.28
N SER A 11 15.82 7.18 10.27
CA SER A 11 14.50 7.81 10.11
C SER A 11 13.40 6.99 10.78
N ILE A 12 12.34 7.67 11.21
CA ILE A 12 11.07 7.07 11.67
C ILE A 12 10.47 6.11 10.65
N LEU A 13 10.81 6.26 9.35
CA LEU A 13 10.34 5.38 8.27
C LEU A 13 10.59 3.89 8.58
N LYS A 14 11.78 3.55 9.08
CA LYS A 14 12.10 2.15 9.41
C LYS A 14 11.28 1.61 10.58
N LYS A 15 10.89 2.46 11.51
CA LYS A 15 9.98 2.08 12.61
C LYS A 15 8.56 1.89 12.08
N LEU A 16 8.11 2.75 11.18
CA LEU A 16 6.76 2.67 10.60
C LEU A 16 6.54 1.40 9.76
N MET A 17 7.57 0.90 9.07
CA MET A 17 7.48 -0.38 8.36
C MET A 17 7.15 -1.56 9.28
N LEU A 18 7.48 -1.47 10.57
CA LEU A 18 7.16 -2.49 11.58
C LEU A 18 5.87 -2.13 12.32
N ILE A 19 5.72 -0.88 12.74
CA ILE A 19 4.60 -0.44 13.59
C ILE A 19 3.27 -0.54 12.86
N LEU A 20 3.17 -0.04 11.61
CA LEU A 20 1.90 0.00 10.89
C LEU A 20 1.29 -1.40 10.68
N PRO A 21 2.00 -2.40 10.15
CA PRO A 21 1.44 -3.75 10.03
C PRO A 21 1.16 -4.39 11.39
N LEU A 22 2.02 -4.22 12.40
CA LEU A 22 1.83 -4.81 13.71
C LEU A 22 0.62 -4.24 14.45
N VAL A 23 0.28 -2.98 14.23
CA VAL A 23 -0.94 -2.37 14.80
C VAL A 23 -2.18 -3.10 14.30
N THR A 24 -2.30 -3.41 13.01
CA THR A 24 -3.44 -4.17 12.48
C THR A 24 -3.52 -5.56 13.05
N VAL A 25 -2.40 -6.22 13.15
CA VAL A 25 -2.30 -7.59 13.68
C VAL A 25 -2.70 -7.62 15.17
N LEU A 26 -2.17 -6.70 15.97
CA LEU A 26 -2.50 -6.61 17.40
C LEU A 26 -3.97 -6.23 17.62
N LEU A 27 -4.50 -5.25 16.88
CA LEU A 27 -5.91 -4.89 16.98
C LEU A 27 -6.82 -6.07 16.66
N SER A 28 -6.54 -6.80 15.59
CA SER A 28 -7.33 -7.98 15.21
C SER A 28 -7.24 -9.10 16.24
N PHE A 29 -6.06 -9.31 16.83
CA PHE A 29 -5.85 -10.30 17.89
C PHE A 29 -6.64 -9.98 19.17
N VAL A 30 -6.69 -8.70 19.55
CA VAL A 30 -7.39 -8.26 20.78
C VAL A 30 -8.90 -8.18 20.58
N LEU A 31 -9.35 -7.67 19.42
CA LEU A 31 -10.77 -7.38 19.22
C LEU A 31 -11.59 -8.61 18.86
N MET A 32 -11.05 -9.55 18.06
CA MET A 32 -11.84 -10.66 17.56
C MET A 32 -10.97 -11.86 17.15
N GLN A 33 -10.61 -12.68 18.12
CA GLN A 33 -9.73 -13.84 17.92
C GLN A 33 -10.31 -14.88 16.95
N SER A 34 -11.61 -15.16 17.02
CA SER A 34 -12.26 -16.14 16.11
C SER A 34 -12.16 -15.77 14.63
N TYR A 35 -12.09 -14.51 14.29
CA TYR A 35 -11.92 -14.02 12.92
C TYR A 35 -10.57 -13.35 12.70
N PHE A 36 -9.57 -13.65 13.52
CA PHE A 36 -8.28 -12.97 13.57
C PHE A 36 -7.65 -12.78 12.18
N THR A 37 -7.47 -13.86 11.42
CA THR A 37 -6.76 -13.81 10.13
C THR A 37 -7.49 -12.95 9.10
N ILE A 38 -8.82 -13.10 9.01
CA ILE A 38 -9.69 -12.31 8.13
C ILE A 38 -9.62 -10.84 8.51
N ASN A 39 -9.79 -10.52 9.79
CA ASN A 39 -9.78 -9.14 10.27
C ASN A 39 -8.42 -8.47 10.09
N ALA A 40 -7.32 -9.18 10.38
CA ALA A 40 -5.97 -8.65 10.20
C ALA A 40 -5.73 -8.23 8.75
N PHE A 41 -6.12 -9.05 7.77
CA PHE A 41 -6.01 -8.70 6.36
C PHE A 41 -6.99 -7.59 5.98
N ASN A 42 -8.26 -7.64 6.44
CA ASN A 42 -9.25 -6.62 6.11
C ASN A 42 -8.82 -5.23 6.60
N TRP A 43 -8.43 -5.08 7.86
CA TRP A 43 -7.91 -3.83 8.40
C TRP A 43 -6.64 -3.37 7.69
N TRP A 44 -5.78 -4.33 7.29
CA TRP A 44 -4.57 -4.02 6.55
C TRP A 44 -4.89 -3.39 5.21
N TYR A 45 -5.61 -4.10 4.33
CA TYR A 45 -5.82 -3.61 2.96
C TYR A 45 -6.84 -2.47 2.88
N ALA A 46 -7.87 -2.44 3.72
CA ALA A 46 -8.89 -1.41 3.66
C ALA A 46 -8.42 -0.07 4.27
N MET A 47 -7.64 -0.09 5.36
CA MET A 47 -7.31 1.11 6.11
C MET A 47 -5.82 1.42 6.14
N ILE A 48 -4.99 0.51 6.63
CA ILE A 48 -3.60 0.82 6.96
C ILE A 48 -2.68 0.80 5.74
N MET A 49 -2.98 -0.02 4.74
CA MET A 49 -2.18 -0.07 3.52
C MET A 49 -2.24 1.24 2.71
N PRO A 50 -3.43 1.85 2.44
CA PRO A 50 -3.50 3.18 1.85
C PRO A 50 -2.75 4.25 2.66
N VAL A 51 -2.80 4.17 4.00
CA VAL A 51 -2.00 5.04 4.88
C VAL A 51 -0.51 4.79 4.68
N THR A 52 -0.08 3.53 4.62
CA THR A 52 1.33 3.15 4.43
C THR A 52 1.87 3.64 3.09
N PHE A 53 1.08 3.47 2.00
CA PHE A 53 1.44 3.93 0.65
C PHE A 53 1.50 5.45 0.51
N ALA A 54 0.77 6.20 1.35
CA ALA A 54 0.84 7.66 1.37
C ALA A 54 1.93 8.18 2.33
N LEU A 55 2.05 7.57 3.51
CA LEU A 55 2.90 8.08 4.58
C LEU A 55 4.39 7.85 4.29
N ILE A 56 4.77 6.70 3.72
CA ILE A 56 6.17 6.40 3.38
C ILE A 56 6.70 7.39 2.33
N PRO A 57 6.11 7.55 1.14
CA PRO A 57 6.51 8.57 0.18
C PRO A 57 6.46 9.98 0.77
N GLY A 58 5.41 10.29 1.53
CA GLY A 58 5.24 11.59 2.17
C GLY A 58 6.38 11.96 3.11
N LEU A 59 6.79 11.06 3.98
CA LEU A 59 7.90 11.30 4.91
C LEU A 59 9.26 11.34 4.20
N MET A 60 9.46 10.54 3.16
CA MET A 60 10.67 10.62 2.32
C MET A 60 10.78 11.98 1.67
N HIS A 61 9.68 12.50 1.12
CA HIS A 61 9.62 13.83 0.52
C HIS A 61 9.85 14.93 1.56
N ARG A 62 9.10 14.91 2.68
CA ARG A 62 9.16 15.94 3.73
C ARG A 62 10.56 16.12 4.30
N LYS A 63 11.33 15.06 4.43
CA LYS A 63 12.70 15.12 4.95
C LYS A 63 13.62 15.95 4.07
N GLU A 64 13.48 15.85 2.75
CA GLU A 64 14.31 16.61 1.80
C GLU A 64 13.81 18.03 1.59
N ASP A 65 12.49 18.20 1.57
CA ASP A 65 11.88 19.51 1.40
C ASP A 65 12.16 20.44 2.59
N LYS A 66 11.97 19.97 3.83
CA LYS A 66 12.18 20.77 5.04
C LYS A 66 13.63 21.15 5.28
N LYS A 67 14.58 20.21 5.05
CA LYS A 67 16.00 20.46 5.41
C LYS A 67 16.74 21.30 4.39
N LEU A 68 16.54 21.08 3.11
CA LEU A 68 17.38 21.62 2.05
C LEU A 68 16.59 22.16 0.85
N LYS A 69 15.23 22.13 0.87
CA LYS A 69 14.36 22.49 -0.26
C LYS A 69 14.88 21.91 -1.59
N TYR A 70 15.36 20.66 -1.56
CA TYR A 70 16.02 19.98 -2.68
C TYR A 70 17.30 20.65 -3.23
N ARG A 71 17.77 21.77 -2.68
CA ARG A 71 18.95 22.49 -3.20
C ARG A 71 20.19 21.61 -3.33
N ALA A 72 20.43 20.72 -2.34
CA ALA A 72 21.56 19.79 -2.40
C ALA A 72 21.44 18.75 -3.53
N ILE A 73 20.25 18.43 -4.00
CA ILE A 73 20.02 17.48 -5.10
C ILE A 73 20.16 18.22 -6.44
N TYR A 74 19.61 19.42 -6.53
CA TYR A 74 19.65 20.22 -7.75
C TYR A 74 21.06 20.74 -8.09
N SER A 75 21.94 20.92 -7.09
CA SER A 75 23.33 21.33 -7.32
C SER A 75 24.26 20.20 -7.78
N LEU A 76 23.80 18.94 -7.75
CA LEU A 76 24.60 17.81 -8.19
C LEU A 76 24.44 17.56 -9.70
N PRO A 77 25.50 17.17 -10.42
CA PRO A 77 25.43 16.84 -11.85
C PRO A 77 24.81 15.44 -12.07
N ILE A 78 23.56 15.26 -11.59
CA ILE A 78 22.84 13.98 -11.66
C ILE A 78 21.48 14.18 -12.33
N SER A 79 21.00 13.13 -12.99
CA SER A 79 19.68 13.13 -13.61
C SER A 79 18.59 13.11 -12.54
N LEU A 80 17.78 14.17 -12.47
CA LEU A 80 16.63 14.27 -11.55
C LEU A 80 15.59 13.19 -11.79
N THR A 81 15.41 12.73 -13.03
CA THR A 81 14.58 11.59 -13.39
C THR A 81 15.05 10.32 -12.68
N LYS A 82 16.37 10.04 -12.72
CA LYS A 82 16.95 8.87 -12.02
C LYS A 82 16.79 8.99 -10.50
N VAL A 83 16.91 10.20 -9.95
CA VAL A 83 16.66 10.45 -8.52
C VAL A 83 15.22 10.12 -8.15
N TRP A 84 14.25 10.59 -8.95
CA TRP A 84 12.83 10.30 -8.70
C TRP A 84 12.52 8.81 -8.74
N ILE A 85 12.98 8.12 -9.79
CA ILE A 85 12.81 6.67 -9.90
C ILE A 85 13.46 5.94 -8.71
N ALA A 86 14.66 6.35 -8.28
CA ALA A 86 15.33 5.76 -7.13
C ALA A 86 14.52 5.93 -5.84
N LYS A 87 13.83 7.08 -5.65
CA LYS A 87 12.92 7.31 -4.51
C LYS A 87 11.70 6.39 -4.56
N VAL A 88 11.05 6.29 -5.73
CA VAL A 88 9.90 5.42 -5.93
C VAL A 88 10.26 3.97 -5.62
N LEU A 89 11.40 3.47 -6.13
CA LEU A 89 11.87 2.12 -5.87
C LEU A 89 12.29 1.89 -4.41
N THR A 90 12.83 2.91 -3.73
CA THR A 90 13.16 2.82 -2.31
C THR A 90 11.89 2.78 -1.45
N ALA A 91 10.88 3.58 -1.79
CA ALA A 91 9.57 3.51 -1.12
C ALA A 91 8.90 2.15 -1.33
N LEU A 92 8.97 1.60 -2.54
CA LEU A 92 8.48 0.26 -2.84
C LEU A 92 9.15 -0.79 -1.95
N LEU A 93 10.49 -0.75 -1.82
CA LEU A 93 11.21 -1.67 -0.92
C LEU A 93 10.69 -1.60 0.52
N TYR A 94 10.46 -0.39 1.05
CA TYR A 94 9.95 -0.22 2.40
C TYR A 94 8.53 -0.75 2.57
N ILE A 95 7.68 -0.58 1.57
CA ILE A 95 6.30 -1.10 1.55
C ILE A 95 6.30 -2.63 1.47
N VAL A 96 7.17 -3.23 0.64
CA VAL A 96 7.32 -4.70 0.57
C VAL A 96 7.75 -5.26 1.92
N VAL A 97 8.71 -4.62 2.61
CA VAL A 97 9.11 -5.04 3.96
C VAL A 97 7.93 -4.96 4.93
N ALA A 98 7.13 -3.88 4.90
CA ALA A 98 5.94 -3.77 5.75
C ALA A 98 4.91 -4.86 5.46
N ALA A 99 4.68 -5.18 4.17
CA ALA A 99 3.77 -6.26 3.77
C ALA A 99 4.27 -7.64 4.21
N LEU A 100 5.57 -7.89 4.16
CA LEU A 100 6.18 -9.14 4.66
C LEU A 100 6.06 -9.24 6.19
N VAL A 101 6.28 -8.15 6.92
CA VAL A 101 6.06 -8.12 8.37
C VAL A 101 4.62 -8.44 8.71
N HIS A 102 3.65 -7.86 8.01
CA HIS A 102 2.23 -8.18 8.16
C HIS A 102 1.95 -9.66 7.91
N LEU A 103 2.39 -10.17 6.77
CA LEU A 103 2.21 -11.57 6.36
C LEU A 103 2.73 -12.55 7.42
N PHE A 104 4.00 -12.38 7.83
CA PHE A 104 4.60 -13.29 8.80
C PHE A 104 3.96 -13.17 10.18
N ALA A 105 3.63 -11.96 10.62
CA ALA A 105 2.96 -11.77 11.91
C ALA A 105 1.58 -12.43 11.93
N VAL A 106 0.77 -12.28 10.88
CA VAL A 106 -0.54 -12.95 10.78
C VAL A 106 -0.37 -14.46 10.70
N TYR A 107 0.55 -14.96 9.85
CA TYR A 107 0.76 -16.40 9.69
C TYR A 107 1.21 -17.07 11.00
N ILE A 108 2.11 -16.44 11.75
CA ILE A 108 2.58 -16.99 13.03
C ILE A 108 1.48 -16.92 14.10
N LEU A 109 0.81 -15.78 14.24
CA LEU A 109 -0.18 -15.59 15.29
C LEU A 109 -1.47 -16.40 15.07
N GLN A 110 -1.82 -16.76 13.83
CA GLN A 110 -2.97 -17.67 13.64
C GLN A 110 -2.79 -19.01 14.35
N PHE A 111 -1.57 -19.53 14.51
CA PHE A 111 -1.31 -20.73 15.28
C PHE A 111 -1.47 -20.53 16.80
N ALA A 112 -1.17 -19.31 17.28
CA ALA A 112 -1.37 -18.96 18.69
C ALA A 112 -2.86 -18.89 19.08
N VAL A 113 -3.72 -18.44 18.14
CA VAL A 113 -5.18 -18.45 18.31
C VAL A 113 -5.72 -19.90 18.25
N GLY A 114 -5.15 -20.73 17.40
CA GLY A 114 -5.42 -22.17 17.34
C GLY A 114 -6.88 -22.52 17.04
N LYS A 115 -7.48 -23.37 17.87
CA LYS A 115 -8.85 -23.90 17.66
C LYS A 115 -9.97 -22.86 17.76
N GLN A 116 -9.71 -21.66 18.22
CA GLN A 116 -10.69 -20.57 18.29
C GLN A 116 -10.93 -19.90 16.92
N LEU A 117 -10.04 -20.16 15.93
CA LEU A 117 -10.17 -19.61 14.59
C LEU A 117 -11.32 -20.27 13.82
N THR A 118 -12.21 -19.42 13.28
CA THR A 118 -13.26 -19.85 12.34
C THR A 118 -12.66 -20.29 10.99
N SER A 119 -11.56 -19.67 10.57
CA SER A 119 -10.87 -19.98 9.31
C SER A 119 -9.37 -19.81 9.47
N SER A 120 -8.61 -20.87 9.21
CA SER A 120 -7.16 -20.85 9.08
C SER A 120 -6.77 -20.91 7.61
N TYR A 121 -5.70 -20.20 7.26
CA TYR A 121 -5.21 -20.14 5.89
C TYR A 121 -3.80 -20.73 5.78
N VAL A 122 -3.55 -21.46 4.70
CA VAL A 122 -2.20 -21.92 4.37
C VAL A 122 -1.32 -20.76 3.95
N PHE A 123 -0.02 -20.89 4.16
CA PHE A 123 0.94 -19.82 3.85
C PHE A 123 0.84 -19.31 2.41
N THR A 124 0.66 -20.20 1.44
CA THR A 124 0.57 -19.84 0.02
C THR A 124 -0.60 -18.92 -0.28
N THR A 125 -1.75 -19.10 0.38
CA THR A 125 -2.92 -18.21 0.22
C THR A 125 -2.63 -16.82 0.79
N LEU A 126 -2.06 -16.72 1.99
CA LEU A 126 -1.71 -15.43 2.61
C LEU A 126 -0.59 -14.72 1.84
N PHE A 127 0.38 -15.49 1.32
CA PHE A 127 1.45 -14.95 0.49
C PHE A 127 0.91 -14.39 -0.82
N SER A 128 0.07 -15.14 -1.54
CA SER A 128 -0.56 -14.66 -2.77
C SER A 128 -1.43 -13.43 -2.54
N ALA A 129 -2.21 -13.39 -1.46
CA ALA A 129 -2.96 -12.22 -1.05
C ALA A 129 -2.05 -11.00 -0.83
N SER A 130 -0.95 -11.17 -0.08
CA SER A 130 0.00 -10.09 0.20
C SER A 130 0.68 -9.56 -1.07
N VAL A 131 1.10 -10.45 -1.97
CA VAL A 131 1.72 -10.07 -3.26
C VAL A 131 0.73 -9.29 -4.13
N LEU A 132 -0.50 -9.80 -4.27
CA LEU A 132 -1.53 -9.14 -5.07
C LEU A 132 -1.92 -7.77 -4.50
N LEU A 133 -1.99 -7.65 -3.18
CA LEU A 133 -2.22 -6.36 -2.53
C LEU A 133 -1.10 -5.37 -2.86
N VAL A 134 0.17 -5.76 -2.72
CA VAL A 134 1.29 -4.88 -3.06
C VAL A 134 1.20 -4.45 -4.53
N ILE A 135 0.97 -5.38 -5.44
CA ILE A 135 0.91 -5.08 -6.89
C ILE A 135 -0.24 -4.12 -7.19
N THR A 136 -1.44 -4.38 -6.69
CA THR A 136 -2.62 -3.55 -6.99
C THR A 136 -2.56 -2.14 -6.41
N TYR A 137 -1.72 -1.91 -5.40
CA TYR A 137 -1.50 -0.59 -4.79
C TYR A 137 -0.24 0.13 -5.30
N LEU A 138 0.61 -0.50 -6.14
CA LEU A 138 1.89 0.08 -6.62
C LEU A 138 1.77 1.50 -7.17
N TRP A 139 0.74 1.77 -7.97
CA TRP A 139 0.50 3.06 -8.61
C TRP A 139 0.38 4.23 -7.61
N GLN A 140 -0.01 3.96 -6.37
CA GLN A 140 -0.13 4.98 -5.33
C GLN A 140 1.23 5.55 -4.92
N ILE A 141 2.33 4.81 -5.05
CA ILE A 141 3.66 5.28 -4.65
C ILE A 141 4.06 6.57 -5.39
N PRO A 142 4.20 6.57 -6.73
CA PRO A 142 4.54 7.78 -7.48
C PRO A 142 3.44 8.84 -7.39
N PHE A 143 2.17 8.44 -7.30
CA PHE A 143 1.04 9.33 -7.12
C PHE A 143 1.11 10.09 -5.78
N CYS A 144 1.39 9.41 -4.68
CA CYS A 144 1.54 10.04 -3.36
C CYS A 144 2.78 10.94 -3.27
N PHE A 145 3.89 10.59 -3.90
CA PHE A 145 5.02 11.51 -4.04
C PHE A 145 4.63 12.80 -4.75
N PHE A 146 3.86 12.70 -5.83
CA PHE A 146 3.36 13.86 -6.56
C PHE A 146 2.39 14.69 -5.71
N LEU A 147 1.40 14.07 -5.07
CA LEU A 147 0.43 14.74 -4.22
C LEU A 147 1.12 15.51 -3.08
N VAL A 148 2.03 14.86 -2.36
CA VAL A 148 2.73 15.49 -1.23
C VAL A 148 3.61 16.64 -1.70
N LYS A 149 4.25 16.53 -2.85
CA LYS A 149 5.06 17.63 -3.42
C LYS A 149 4.20 18.81 -3.87
N LYS A 150 3.00 18.57 -4.40
CA LYS A 150 2.07 19.60 -4.89
C LYS A 150 1.26 20.27 -3.78
N LEU A 151 0.71 19.46 -2.88
CA LEU A 151 -0.29 19.89 -1.88
C LEU A 151 0.29 20.01 -0.47
N GLY A 152 1.55 19.60 -0.30
CA GLY A 152 2.17 19.49 1.02
C GLY A 152 1.87 18.16 1.71
N PHE A 153 2.62 17.91 2.80
CA PHE A 153 2.62 16.59 3.46
C PHE A 153 1.24 16.18 4.00
N ILE A 154 0.59 17.06 4.78
CA ILE A 154 -0.67 16.71 5.46
C ILE A 154 -1.78 16.49 4.43
N VAL A 155 -1.98 17.45 3.54
CA VAL A 155 -3.06 17.39 2.53
C VAL A 155 -2.83 16.23 1.57
N GLY A 156 -1.58 16.03 1.09
CA GLY A 156 -1.27 14.95 0.15
C GLY A 156 -1.51 13.55 0.74
N VAL A 157 -1.12 13.33 2.01
CA VAL A 157 -1.37 12.05 2.70
C VAL A 157 -2.87 11.87 2.97
N ALA A 158 -3.53 12.90 3.54
CA ALA A 158 -4.94 12.84 3.87
C ALA A 158 -5.82 12.60 2.62
N SER A 159 -5.53 13.27 1.50
CA SER A 159 -6.27 13.07 0.26
C SER A 159 -6.23 11.62 -0.22
N ASN A 160 -5.04 10.98 -0.25
CA ASN A 160 -4.94 9.58 -0.66
C ASN A 160 -5.71 8.64 0.27
N VAL A 161 -5.64 8.89 1.58
CA VAL A 161 -6.32 8.06 2.58
C VAL A 161 -7.84 8.22 2.48
N ILE A 162 -8.34 9.45 2.40
CA ILE A 162 -9.79 9.73 2.31
C ILE A 162 -10.37 9.16 1.02
N ILE A 163 -9.69 9.35 -0.12
CA ILE A 163 -10.11 8.79 -1.39
C ILE A 163 -10.07 7.25 -1.34
N GLY A 164 -8.99 6.68 -0.78
CA GLY A 164 -8.83 5.23 -0.65
C GLY A 164 -9.91 4.59 0.20
N LEU A 165 -10.22 5.17 1.36
CA LEU A 165 -11.30 4.68 2.24
C LEU A 165 -12.68 4.90 1.62
N GLY A 166 -12.95 6.09 1.07
CA GLY A 166 -14.25 6.43 0.49
C GLY A 166 -14.54 5.64 -0.77
N LEU A 167 -13.68 5.76 -1.79
CA LEU A 167 -13.91 5.08 -3.06
C LEU A 167 -13.57 3.60 -3.00
N GLY A 168 -12.51 3.22 -2.27
CA GLY A 168 -12.03 1.84 -2.22
C GLY A 168 -13.07 0.87 -1.68
N VAL A 169 -13.67 1.19 -0.53
CA VAL A 169 -14.65 0.30 0.12
C VAL A 169 -16.02 0.40 -0.57
N VAL A 170 -16.50 1.63 -0.82
CA VAL A 170 -17.86 1.85 -1.36
C VAL A 170 -18.01 1.30 -2.77
N PHE A 171 -17.02 1.49 -3.65
CA PHE A 171 -17.11 1.02 -5.04
C PHE A 171 -16.66 -0.43 -5.23
N ALA A 172 -16.07 -1.08 -4.22
CA ALA A 172 -15.61 -2.46 -4.37
C ALA A 172 -16.74 -3.45 -4.71
N ASP A 173 -17.96 -3.20 -4.27
CA ASP A 173 -19.14 -4.03 -4.55
C ASP A 173 -19.89 -3.62 -5.83
N SER A 174 -19.57 -2.46 -6.38
CA SER A 174 -20.25 -1.93 -7.57
C SER A 174 -19.81 -2.63 -8.85
N SER A 175 -20.61 -2.53 -9.91
CA SER A 175 -20.23 -2.98 -11.27
C SER A 175 -19.08 -2.15 -11.87
N LEU A 176 -18.85 -0.94 -11.35
CA LEU A 176 -17.82 -0.01 -11.81
C LEU A 176 -16.47 -0.20 -11.10
N TRP A 177 -16.32 -1.21 -10.25
CA TRP A 177 -15.09 -1.44 -9.47
C TRP A 177 -13.82 -1.48 -10.32
N MET A 178 -13.91 -1.99 -11.55
CA MET A 178 -12.78 -2.11 -12.45
C MET A 178 -12.19 -0.75 -12.86
N LEU A 179 -13.03 0.30 -12.94
CA LEU A 179 -12.63 1.65 -13.32
C LEU A 179 -11.95 2.42 -12.18
N CYS A 180 -12.09 1.96 -10.94
CA CYS A 180 -11.53 2.63 -9.76
C CYS A 180 -10.29 1.89 -9.23
N PRO A 181 -9.06 2.39 -9.44
CA PRO A 181 -7.84 1.71 -8.98
C PRO A 181 -7.78 1.46 -7.48
N TYR A 182 -8.48 2.24 -6.66
CA TYR A 182 -8.53 2.05 -5.22
C TYR A 182 -9.31 0.81 -4.79
N THR A 183 -10.21 0.29 -5.62
CA THR A 183 -11.00 -0.90 -5.31
C THR A 183 -10.28 -2.21 -5.61
N TRP A 184 -9.26 -2.17 -6.50
CA TRP A 184 -8.66 -3.39 -7.04
C TRP A 184 -8.12 -4.34 -5.95
N GLY A 185 -7.36 -3.80 -4.99
CA GLY A 185 -6.85 -4.62 -3.89
C GLY A 185 -7.95 -5.23 -3.03
N ILE A 186 -8.95 -4.43 -2.67
CA ILE A 186 -10.09 -4.87 -1.85
C ILE A 186 -10.89 -5.95 -2.57
N ARG A 187 -11.21 -5.72 -3.85
CA ARG A 187 -12.02 -6.66 -4.66
C ARG A 187 -11.33 -8.00 -4.86
N LEU A 188 -9.99 -8.01 -5.09
CA LEU A 188 -9.25 -9.25 -5.27
C LEU A 188 -9.19 -10.12 -4.00
N MET A 189 -9.40 -9.57 -2.82
CA MET A 189 -9.43 -10.35 -1.58
C MET A 189 -10.69 -11.22 -1.46
N ILE A 190 -11.75 -10.91 -2.22
CA ILE A 190 -12.99 -11.72 -2.22
C ILE A 190 -12.73 -13.16 -2.69
N PRO A 191 -12.20 -13.41 -3.91
CA PRO A 191 -11.92 -14.78 -4.36
C PRO A 191 -10.76 -15.45 -3.61
N ILE A 192 -9.79 -14.68 -3.08
CA ILE A 192 -8.56 -15.22 -2.48
C ILE A 192 -8.75 -15.57 -1.00
N LEU A 193 -9.23 -14.62 -0.21
CA LEU A 193 -9.42 -14.79 1.24
C LEU A 193 -10.86 -15.11 1.63
N LYS A 194 -11.77 -15.13 0.65
CA LYS A 194 -13.22 -15.32 0.91
C LYS A 194 -13.77 -14.28 1.89
N VAL A 195 -13.40 -13.02 1.70
CA VAL A 195 -13.78 -11.89 2.56
C VAL A 195 -14.42 -10.80 1.72
N LEU A 196 -15.60 -10.36 2.11
CA LEU A 196 -16.29 -9.22 1.49
C LEU A 196 -15.59 -7.89 1.85
N PRO A 197 -15.81 -6.81 1.08
CA PRO A 197 -15.24 -5.49 1.37
C PRO A 197 -15.56 -4.95 2.77
N ASN A 198 -16.70 -5.35 3.35
CA ASN A 198 -17.12 -5.01 4.71
C ASN A 198 -16.45 -5.88 5.80
N GLY A 199 -15.56 -6.81 5.44
CA GLY A 199 -14.84 -7.68 6.36
C GLY A 199 -15.57 -8.97 6.77
N LEU A 200 -16.79 -9.22 6.26
CA LEU A 200 -17.52 -10.44 6.55
C LEU A 200 -17.05 -11.63 5.68
N PRO A 201 -17.08 -12.86 6.20
CA PRO A 201 -16.80 -14.05 5.40
C PRO A 201 -17.80 -14.20 4.24
N VAL A 202 -17.30 -14.66 3.11
CA VAL A 202 -18.12 -14.93 1.92
C VAL A 202 -18.71 -16.34 1.98
N THR A 203 -19.99 -16.48 1.62
CA THR A 203 -20.62 -17.77 1.37
C THR A 203 -20.09 -18.40 0.08
N ALA A 204 -20.06 -19.73 -0.03
CA ALA A 204 -19.39 -20.45 -1.12
C ALA A 204 -19.82 -20.05 -2.53
N ASN A 205 -21.08 -19.68 -2.75
CA ASN A 205 -21.66 -19.35 -4.07
C ASN A 205 -21.96 -17.86 -4.22
N HIS A 206 -21.16 -16.98 -3.61
CA HIS A 206 -21.41 -15.54 -3.71
C HIS A 206 -21.04 -15.02 -5.10
N PRO A 207 -21.92 -14.23 -5.77
CA PRO A 207 -21.70 -13.77 -7.14
C PRO A 207 -20.41 -12.96 -7.35
N LEU A 208 -19.91 -12.29 -6.32
CA LEU A 208 -18.68 -11.50 -6.39
C LEU A 208 -17.41 -12.36 -6.54
N ILE A 209 -17.47 -13.67 -6.23
CA ILE A 209 -16.33 -14.58 -6.44
C ILE A 209 -16.16 -14.84 -7.94
N GLU A 210 -17.23 -15.18 -8.64
CA GLU A 210 -17.20 -15.54 -10.06
C GLU A 210 -16.94 -14.32 -10.96
N ASN A 211 -17.48 -13.17 -10.59
CA ASN A 211 -17.38 -11.93 -11.35
C ASN A 211 -16.10 -11.12 -11.08
N THR A 212 -15.08 -11.70 -10.42
CA THR A 212 -13.84 -11.00 -10.12
C THR A 212 -12.68 -11.53 -10.97
N SER A 213 -12.31 -10.77 -12.01
CA SER A 213 -11.08 -11.03 -12.77
C SER A 213 -9.86 -10.60 -11.96
N ILE A 214 -8.85 -11.47 -11.84
CA ILE A 214 -7.59 -11.18 -11.14
C ILE A 214 -6.59 -10.50 -12.10
N LEU A 215 -6.52 -10.96 -13.33
CA LEU A 215 -5.47 -10.57 -14.27
C LEU A 215 -5.54 -9.10 -14.68
N ILE A 216 -6.75 -8.60 -14.97
CA ILE A 216 -6.93 -7.23 -15.47
C ILE A 216 -6.47 -6.17 -14.45
N PRO A 217 -6.89 -6.19 -13.17
CA PRO A 217 -6.42 -5.22 -12.18
C PRO A 217 -4.92 -5.29 -11.93
N VAL A 218 -4.33 -6.48 -11.97
CA VAL A 218 -2.88 -6.68 -11.81
C VAL A 218 -2.11 -6.02 -12.94
N ILE A 219 -2.47 -6.30 -14.20
CA ILE A 219 -1.83 -5.68 -15.36
C ILE A 219 -2.04 -4.17 -15.35
N SER A 220 -3.28 -3.72 -15.14
CA SER A 220 -3.63 -2.31 -15.11
C SER A 220 -2.85 -1.55 -14.03
N SER A 221 -2.66 -2.15 -12.85
CA SER A 221 -1.88 -1.52 -11.77
C SER A 221 -0.40 -1.36 -12.11
N VAL A 222 0.22 -2.37 -12.74
CA VAL A 222 1.62 -2.30 -13.19
C VAL A 222 1.79 -1.25 -14.29
N VAL A 223 0.88 -1.22 -15.26
CA VAL A 223 0.89 -0.21 -16.33
C VAL A 223 0.71 1.19 -15.74
N LEU A 224 -0.26 1.37 -14.85
CA LEU A 224 -0.54 2.65 -14.20
C LEU A 224 0.65 3.12 -13.34
N PHE A 225 1.29 2.21 -12.59
CA PHE A 225 2.52 2.49 -11.86
C PHE A 225 3.64 3.00 -12.77
N GLY A 226 3.88 2.32 -13.90
CA GLY A 226 4.89 2.74 -14.88
C GLY A 226 4.58 4.10 -15.47
N LEU A 227 3.33 4.31 -15.92
CA LEU A 227 2.89 5.58 -16.51
C LEU A 227 3.02 6.76 -15.52
N ILE A 228 2.47 6.62 -14.30
CA ILE A 228 2.54 7.69 -13.29
C ILE A 228 4.01 7.94 -12.91
N THR A 229 4.83 6.90 -12.76
CA THR A 229 6.26 7.06 -12.45
C THR A 229 6.97 7.88 -13.54
N MET A 230 6.75 7.56 -14.81
CA MET A 230 7.37 8.28 -15.94
C MET A 230 6.90 9.74 -16.03
N ILE A 231 5.58 9.96 -15.92
CA ILE A 231 4.98 11.30 -15.98
C ILE A 231 5.51 12.16 -14.83
N THR A 232 5.50 11.64 -13.61
CA THR A 232 5.93 12.39 -12.42
C THR A 232 7.45 12.57 -12.40
N ALA A 233 8.24 11.63 -12.91
CA ALA A 233 9.69 11.78 -13.04
C ALA A 233 10.05 12.87 -14.05
N LYS A 234 9.36 12.92 -15.20
CA LYS A 234 9.54 13.97 -16.21
C LYS A 234 9.09 15.33 -15.67
N TRP A 235 7.99 15.39 -14.96
CA TRP A 235 7.53 16.59 -14.27
C TRP A 235 8.56 17.07 -13.23
N PHE A 236 9.07 16.17 -12.39
CA PHE A 236 10.06 16.50 -11.37
C PHE A 236 11.37 17.05 -11.96
N SER A 237 11.81 16.50 -13.12
CA SER A 237 13.03 16.96 -13.78
C SER A 237 12.95 18.36 -14.40
N ARG A 238 11.72 18.89 -14.56
CA ARG A 238 11.47 20.24 -15.10
C ARG A 238 11.21 21.30 -14.04
N ILE A 239 11.23 20.92 -12.75
CA ILE A 239 11.04 21.87 -11.66
C ILE A 239 12.33 22.70 -11.52
N GLU A 240 12.24 23.97 -11.82
CA GLU A 240 13.30 24.94 -11.55
C GLU A 240 13.37 25.26 -10.06
N VAL A 241 14.58 25.49 -9.56
CA VAL A 241 14.80 25.95 -8.20
C VAL A 241 14.44 27.43 -8.13
N LYS A 242 13.31 27.75 -7.55
CA LYS A 242 12.98 29.12 -7.15
C LYS A 242 13.56 29.46 -5.78
#